data_b0bb46455853eeb77cd795ef463e5cf7
#
_entry.id   b0bb46455853eeb77cd795ef463e5cf7
#
_cell.length_a   1.000
_cell.length_b   1.000
_cell.length_c   1.000
_cell.angle_alpha   90.00
_cell.angle_beta   90.00
_cell.angle_gamma   90.00
#
_symmetry.space_group_name_H-M   'P 1'
#
loop_
_entity.id
_entity.type
_entity.pdbx_description
1 polymer ?
#
loop_
_entity_poly.entity_id
_entity_poly.type
_entity_poly.pdbx_seq_one_letter_code
_entity_poly.pdbx_strand_id
1 'polypeptide(L)'
;MPAIPLAKAPQPAQTNPEQIRNFCIIAHIDHGKSTLADRMLGITGVVEARNMREQYLDRMDIERERGITIKSQAVRLPWRSGIDGKDYILNMIDTPGHVDFTYEVSRSLAACEGAILLVDCAQGIEAQTLANLYLAMENELTIIPVLNKIDLPAAQPEKFAIELSKLVGCQPSDCLRVSGKTGEGVTELLDQIIAQIPAPKGSADAPARALIFDSVYDTYRGVVTYVRVFDGKLSPREQIQMISTGVKHELLDIGVISPEPVSSAGLSVGEVGYLITGVKDVRQSRVGDTVTSYQNPAKQALSGYKDPKPMVFSGLYPIDGDDYPMLRDALDKLQLNDAALVYEPETSAALGFGFRCGFLGLLHMEIVRERLEREFNLSLISTAPNVVYRVFLEDGKEKVVTNPSEYPNGKVDKVFEPIVKATILSPSEFIGTIMELCQSRRGVLGGMDYLSEDRVEIRYTLPLAEIVFDFFDQLKSRTKGYGSLDYEPIGESEGDLVKVDILLQGDTVDAFSSIVHRDKAYPYGVMMTGKLRELIPRQQFEVPIQAAIGAKIIARENIRAIRKDVLAKCYGGDITRKRKLLEKQKEGKKRMKMVGRVEVPQEAFIAALSTNSDGEGGKGKK
;
A
#
# COMPACT_ATOMS: atom_id res chain seq x y z
N MET A 1 -0.17 -20.91 -32.54
CA MET A 1 -0.93 -20.32 -33.65
C MET A 1 -0.35 -18.96 -33.98
N PRO A 2 -0.44 -18.45 -35.23
CA PRO A 2 0.05 -17.12 -35.52
C PRO A 2 -0.84 -16.07 -34.85
N ALA A 3 -0.20 -15.08 -34.18
CA ALA A 3 -0.86 -13.93 -33.62
C ALA A 3 -1.72 -13.19 -34.64
N ILE A 4 -2.87 -12.68 -34.26
CA ILE A 4 -3.72 -11.87 -35.14
C ILE A 4 -3.07 -10.49 -35.27
N PRO A 5 -2.72 -10.03 -36.49
CA PRO A 5 -2.25 -8.65 -36.63
C PRO A 5 -3.31 -7.66 -36.13
N LEU A 6 -2.93 -6.66 -35.35
CA LEU A 6 -3.84 -5.67 -34.76
C LEU A 6 -4.78 -5.02 -35.80
N ALA A 7 -4.29 -4.79 -37.00
CA ALA A 7 -5.11 -4.26 -38.12
C ALA A 7 -6.22 -5.20 -38.62
N LYS A 8 -6.13 -6.51 -38.31
CA LYS A 8 -7.12 -7.53 -38.67
C LYS A 8 -7.97 -7.99 -37.48
N ALA A 9 -7.61 -7.54 -36.26
CA ALA A 9 -8.38 -7.83 -35.05
C ALA A 9 -9.76 -7.15 -35.11
N PRO A 10 -10.78 -7.69 -34.43
CA PRO A 10 -12.06 -7.02 -34.26
C PRO A 10 -11.85 -5.58 -33.78
N GLN A 11 -12.46 -4.61 -34.47
CA GLN A 11 -12.24 -3.19 -34.16
C GLN A 11 -13.12 -2.73 -33.00
N PRO A 12 -12.63 -1.81 -32.13
CA PRO A 12 -13.43 -1.23 -31.05
C PRO A 12 -14.74 -0.63 -31.59
N ALA A 13 -15.80 -0.67 -30.78
CA ALA A 13 -17.17 -0.29 -31.09
C ALA A 13 -17.90 -1.20 -32.14
N GLN A 14 -17.20 -2.16 -32.73
CA GLN A 14 -17.76 -3.09 -33.71
C GLN A 14 -17.59 -4.57 -33.28
N THR A 15 -16.87 -4.82 -32.20
CA THR A 15 -16.66 -6.17 -31.66
C THR A 15 -17.97 -6.72 -31.12
N ASN A 16 -18.34 -7.93 -31.54
CA ASN A 16 -19.50 -8.62 -30.98
C ASN A 16 -19.21 -8.93 -29.48
N PRO A 17 -20.07 -8.55 -28.54
CA PRO A 17 -19.87 -8.84 -27.09
C PRO A 17 -19.62 -10.34 -26.82
N GLU A 18 -20.23 -11.26 -27.58
CA GLU A 18 -19.97 -12.71 -27.46
C GLU A 18 -18.50 -13.09 -27.71
N GLN A 19 -17.74 -12.25 -28.39
CA GLN A 19 -16.32 -12.45 -28.69
C GLN A 19 -15.40 -11.65 -27.74
N ILE A 20 -15.92 -11.09 -26.64
CA ILE A 20 -15.15 -10.37 -25.64
C ILE A 20 -15.06 -11.21 -24.37
N ARG A 21 -13.87 -11.19 -23.73
CA ARG A 21 -13.65 -11.74 -22.40
C ARG A 21 -12.88 -10.74 -21.57
N ASN A 22 -13.45 -10.32 -20.45
CA ASN A 22 -12.79 -9.41 -19.51
C ASN A 22 -12.35 -10.21 -18.30
N PHE A 23 -11.08 -10.20 -18.01
CA PHE A 23 -10.51 -10.95 -16.89
C PHE A 23 -9.37 -10.21 -16.23
N CYS A 24 -9.10 -10.56 -14.98
CA CYS A 24 -7.95 -10.10 -14.23
C CYS A 24 -7.09 -11.28 -13.78
N ILE A 25 -5.86 -10.98 -13.36
CA ILE A 25 -4.96 -11.96 -12.75
C ILE A 25 -4.80 -11.60 -11.27
N ILE A 26 -5.29 -12.44 -10.39
CA ILE A 26 -5.13 -12.33 -8.94
C ILE A 26 -4.07 -13.32 -8.46
N ALA A 27 -3.12 -12.83 -7.68
CA ALA A 27 -1.98 -13.62 -7.22
C ALA A 27 -1.41 -13.02 -5.93
N HIS A 28 -0.71 -13.85 -5.18
CA HIS A 28 0.20 -13.36 -4.15
C HIS A 28 1.44 -12.69 -4.79
N ILE A 29 2.15 -11.86 -4.02
CA ILE A 29 3.44 -11.28 -4.42
C ILE A 29 4.39 -12.42 -4.80
N ASP A 30 5.20 -12.21 -5.84
CA ASP A 30 6.19 -13.18 -6.35
C ASP A 30 5.63 -14.50 -6.94
N HIS A 31 4.31 -14.68 -7.05
CA HIS A 31 3.74 -15.86 -7.73
C HIS A 31 3.88 -15.81 -9.26
N GLY A 32 4.43 -14.72 -9.81
CA GLY A 32 4.76 -14.57 -11.23
C GLY A 32 3.65 -13.99 -12.09
N LYS A 33 2.79 -13.14 -11.49
CA LYS A 33 1.70 -12.43 -12.18
C LYS A 33 2.21 -11.62 -13.38
N SER A 34 3.15 -10.69 -13.18
CA SER A 34 3.70 -9.84 -14.25
C SER A 34 4.43 -10.66 -15.31
N THR A 35 5.13 -11.74 -14.91
CA THR A 35 5.79 -12.66 -15.87
C THR A 35 4.77 -13.41 -16.76
N LEU A 36 3.64 -13.83 -16.19
CA LEU A 36 2.57 -14.46 -16.95
C LEU A 36 1.90 -13.46 -17.90
N ALA A 37 1.64 -12.24 -17.44
CA ALA A 37 1.11 -11.15 -18.26
C ALA A 37 2.04 -10.83 -19.44
N ASP A 38 3.33 -10.69 -19.22
CA ASP A 38 4.35 -10.50 -20.27
C ASP A 38 4.33 -11.64 -21.29
N ARG A 39 4.19 -12.87 -20.81
CA ARG A 39 4.10 -14.04 -21.69
C ARG A 39 2.85 -14.01 -22.57
N MET A 40 1.71 -13.61 -22.01
CA MET A 40 0.48 -13.43 -22.77
C MET A 40 0.62 -12.33 -23.85
N LEU A 41 1.24 -11.18 -23.50
CA LEU A 41 1.55 -10.10 -24.45
C LEU A 41 2.41 -10.59 -25.63
N GLY A 42 3.43 -11.40 -25.34
CA GLY A 42 4.32 -11.96 -26.36
C GLY A 42 3.63 -12.99 -27.26
N ILE A 43 2.86 -13.93 -26.70
CA ILE A 43 2.16 -14.99 -27.45
C ILE A 43 1.06 -14.39 -28.34
N THR A 44 0.31 -13.41 -27.86
CA THR A 44 -0.73 -12.72 -28.63
C THR A 44 -0.17 -11.75 -29.67
N GLY A 45 1.15 -11.45 -29.61
CA GLY A 45 1.82 -10.58 -30.57
C GLY A 45 1.49 -9.10 -30.42
N VAL A 46 0.85 -8.71 -29.32
CA VAL A 46 0.56 -7.30 -29.00
C VAL A 46 1.85 -6.51 -28.79
N VAL A 47 2.86 -7.15 -28.20
CA VAL A 47 4.21 -6.62 -28.08
C VAL A 47 5.14 -7.44 -28.96
N GLU A 48 5.82 -6.77 -29.90
CA GLU A 48 6.82 -7.44 -30.73
C GLU A 48 8.01 -7.91 -29.88
N ALA A 49 8.56 -9.08 -30.21
CA ALA A 49 9.67 -9.69 -29.43
C ALA A 49 10.86 -8.75 -29.19
N ARG A 50 11.17 -7.87 -30.17
CA ARG A 50 12.26 -6.88 -30.04
C ARG A 50 11.98 -5.75 -29.04
N ASN A 51 10.70 -5.49 -28.74
CA ASN A 51 10.24 -4.41 -27.85
C ASN A 51 9.83 -4.97 -26.47
N MET A 52 9.82 -6.32 -26.33
CA MET A 52 9.48 -6.97 -25.07
C MET A 52 10.59 -6.69 -24.04
N ARG A 53 10.17 -6.30 -22.87
CA ARG A 53 11.01 -6.13 -21.66
C ARG A 53 10.34 -6.84 -20.48
N GLU A 54 11.10 -7.18 -19.48
CA GLU A 54 10.56 -7.76 -18.26
C GLU A 54 9.63 -6.76 -17.55
N GLN A 55 8.52 -7.27 -17.01
CA GLN A 55 7.48 -6.49 -16.32
C GLN A 55 6.99 -5.33 -17.19
N TYR A 56 6.58 -5.67 -18.42
CA TYR A 56 6.22 -4.67 -19.44
C TYR A 56 5.09 -3.74 -19.00
N LEU A 57 4.11 -4.27 -18.25
CA LEU A 57 2.96 -3.52 -17.73
C LEU A 57 3.31 -2.68 -16.49
N ASP A 58 4.34 -3.04 -15.74
CA ASP A 58 4.81 -2.28 -14.59
C ASP A 58 5.59 -1.04 -15.09
N ARG A 59 4.89 0.10 -15.18
CA ARG A 59 5.41 1.32 -15.84
C ARG A 59 6.32 2.13 -14.93
N MET A 60 6.14 2.05 -13.60
CA MET A 60 6.96 2.76 -12.63
C MET A 60 8.25 2.02 -12.36
N ASP A 61 9.35 2.75 -12.16
CA ASP A 61 10.63 2.14 -11.79
C ASP A 61 10.53 1.42 -10.44
N ILE A 62 9.79 1.99 -9.51
CA ILE A 62 9.55 1.39 -8.19
C ILE A 62 8.77 0.07 -8.25
N GLU A 63 7.83 -0.10 -9.20
CA GLU A 63 7.13 -1.37 -9.43
C GLU A 63 8.12 -2.46 -9.84
N ARG A 64 9.00 -2.14 -10.79
CA ARG A 64 10.00 -3.08 -11.31
C ARG A 64 11.08 -3.44 -10.29
N GLU A 65 11.55 -2.46 -9.52
CA GLU A 65 12.56 -2.70 -8.49
C GLU A 65 12.04 -3.54 -7.32
N ARG A 66 10.78 -3.30 -6.92
CA ARG A 66 10.15 -4.04 -5.81
C ARG A 66 9.46 -5.33 -6.26
N GLY A 67 9.30 -5.56 -7.57
CA GLY A 67 8.59 -6.72 -8.12
C GLY A 67 7.10 -6.73 -7.81
N ILE A 68 6.48 -5.57 -7.59
CA ILE A 68 5.07 -5.43 -7.23
C ILE A 68 4.35 -4.53 -8.22
N THR A 69 3.13 -4.88 -8.58
CA THR A 69 2.22 -3.98 -9.31
C THR A 69 1.55 -3.05 -8.32
N ILE A 70 1.64 -1.74 -8.54
CA ILE A 70 1.03 -0.70 -7.72
C ILE A 70 -0.25 -0.23 -8.36
N LYS A 71 -0.24 0.00 -9.69
CA LYS A 71 -1.39 0.47 -10.46
C LYS A 71 -1.92 -0.57 -11.41
N SER A 72 -3.24 -0.68 -11.48
CA SER A 72 -3.90 -1.53 -12.46
C SER A 72 -3.63 -1.05 -13.88
N GLN A 73 -3.36 -2.00 -14.78
CA GLN A 73 -3.17 -1.73 -16.19
C GLN A 73 -4.12 -2.61 -17.00
N ALA A 74 -4.81 -2.02 -17.97
CA ALA A 74 -5.67 -2.78 -18.87
C ALA A 74 -5.01 -2.93 -20.22
N VAL A 75 -5.09 -4.12 -20.82
CA VAL A 75 -4.55 -4.38 -22.17
C VAL A 75 -5.51 -5.23 -22.96
N ARG A 76 -5.74 -4.84 -24.21
CA ARG A 76 -6.54 -5.54 -25.20
C ARG A 76 -5.68 -6.55 -25.97
N LEU A 77 -6.00 -7.84 -25.86
CA LEU A 77 -5.28 -8.95 -26.47
C LEU A 77 -6.15 -9.62 -27.52
N PRO A 78 -5.86 -9.49 -28.82
CA PRO A 78 -6.54 -10.23 -29.85
C PRO A 78 -6.04 -11.68 -29.87
N TRP A 79 -6.95 -12.65 -29.85
CA TRP A 79 -6.63 -14.08 -29.86
C TRP A 79 -7.52 -14.88 -30.77
N ARG A 80 -6.93 -15.76 -31.56
CA ARG A 80 -7.68 -16.76 -32.36
C ARG A 80 -7.80 -18.04 -31.55
N SER A 81 -9.00 -18.36 -31.15
CA SER A 81 -9.31 -19.55 -30.37
C SER A 81 -8.90 -20.84 -31.09
N GLY A 82 -8.17 -21.69 -30.36
CA GLY A 82 -7.86 -23.05 -30.82
C GLY A 82 -9.06 -23.99 -30.75
N ILE A 83 -10.13 -23.61 -30.04
CA ILE A 83 -11.31 -24.44 -29.82
C ILE A 83 -12.29 -24.34 -30.99
N ASP A 84 -12.64 -23.11 -31.44
CA ASP A 84 -13.66 -22.87 -32.46
C ASP A 84 -13.16 -22.11 -33.70
N GLY A 85 -11.88 -21.69 -33.68
CA GLY A 85 -11.23 -20.99 -34.79
C GLY A 85 -11.65 -19.53 -34.97
N LYS A 86 -12.49 -18.98 -34.08
CA LYS A 86 -12.93 -17.58 -34.13
C LYS A 86 -11.93 -16.63 -33.50
N ASP A 87 -12.04 -15.37 -33.89
CA ASP A 87 -11.23 -14.29 -33.33
C ASP A 87 -11.95 -13.68 -32.13
N TYR A 88 -11.25 -13.63 -31.01
CA TYR A 88 -11.71 -13.07 -29.73
C TYR A 88 -10.87 -11.87 -29.31
N ILE A 89 -11.45 -11.05 -28.48
CA ILE A 89 -10.77 -9.97 -27.74
C ILE A 89 -10.76 -10.33 -26.28
N LEU A 90 -9.57 -10.44 -25.73
CA LEU A 90 -9.32 -10.69 -24.32
C LEU A 90 -8.85 -9.37 -23.70
N ASN A 91 -9.65 -8.77 -22.84
CA ASN A 91 -9.25 -7.60 -22.08
C ASN A 91 -8.69 -8.08 -20.75
N MET A 92 -7.37 -8.02 -20.61
CA MET A 92 -6.67 -8.35 -19.39
C MET A 92 -6.51 -7.09 -18.53
N ILE A 93 -6.94 -7.16 -17.28
CA ILE A 93 -6.72 -6.12 -16.29
C ILE A 93 -5.70 -6.65 -15.28
N ASP A 94 -4.48 -6.12 -15.31
CA ASP A 94 -3.45 -6.44 -14.34
C ASP A 94 -3.74 -5.72 -13.03
N THR A 95 -3.75 -6.45 -11.91
CA THR A 95 -4.18 -5.95 -10.59
C THR A 95 -3.03 -5.96 -9.59
N PRO A 96 -2.97 -5.00 -8.64
CA PRO A 96 -2.07 -5.12 -7.50
C PRO A 96 -2.28 -6.43 -6.74
N GLY A 97 -1.22 -6.95 -6.11
CA GLY A 97 -1.29 -8.18 -5.31
C GLY A 97 -1.26 -7.96 -3.80
N HIS A 98 -0.98 -6.73 -3.32
CA HIS A 98 -0.74 -6.45 -1.91
C HIS A 98 -2.01 -5.99 -1.18
N VAL A 99 -2.12 -6.34 0.12
CA VAL A 99 -3.27 -5.98 0.99
C VAL A 99 -3.56 -4.48 1.04
N ASP A 100 -2.55 -3.62 1.05
CA ASP A 100 -2.73 -2.17 1.08
C ASP A 100 -3.50 -1.65 -0.15
N PHE A 101 -3.48 -2.38 -1.26
CA PHE A 101 -4.15 -2.04 -2.51
C PHE A 101 -5.45 -2.82 -2.75
N THR A 102 -6.02 -3.43 -1.72
CA THR A 102 -7.30 -4.19 -1.80
C THR A 102 -8.42 -3.38 -2.46
N TYR A 103 -8.43 -2.06 -2.23
CA TYR A 103 -9.37 -1.15 -2.85
C TYR A 103 -9.22 -1.09 -4.39
N GLU A 104 -7.98 -1.04 -4.91
CA GLU A 104 -7.71 -1.06 -6.36
C GLU A 104 -8.02 -2.42 -6.97
N VAL A 105 -7.71 -3.50 -6.23
CA VAL A 105 -8.10 -4.86 -6.62
C VAL A 105 -9.60 -4.97 -6.78
N SER A 106 -10.39 -4.57 -5.80
CA SER A 106 -11.86 -4.63 -5.83
C SER A 106 -12.47 -3.91 -7.04
N ARG A 107 -11.89 -2.77 -7.45
CA ARG A 107 -12.35 -2.03 -8.63
C ARG A 107 -12.04 -2.76 -9.94
N SER A 108 -10.85 -3.32 -10.04
CA SER A 108 -10.45 -4.09 -11.21
C SER A 108 -11.30 -5.35 -11.35
N LEU A 109 -11.61 -6.01 -10.24
CA LEU A 109 -12.54 -7.15 -10.21
C LEU A 109 -13.94 -6.77 -10.69
N ALA A 110 -14.48 -5.64 -10.26
CA ALA A 110 -15.79 -5.14 -10.69
C ALA A 110 -15.86 -4.86 -12.21
N ALA A 111 -14.72 -4.69 -12.89
CA ALA A 111 -14.65 -4.49 -14.33
C ALA A 111 -14.51 -5.81 -15.13
N CYS A 112 -14.50 -6.98 -14.48
CA CYS A 112 -14.25 -8.28 -15.08
C CYS A 112 -15.46 -9.22 -14.97
N GLU A 113 -15.52 -10.26 -15.81
CA GLU A 113 -16.38 -11.42 -15.69
C GLU A 113 -15.65 -12.64 -15.14
N GLY A 114 -14.33 -12.66 -15.16
CA GLY A 114 -13.55 -13.76 -14.64
C GLY A 114 -12.21 -13.33 -14.04
N ALA A 115 -11.63 -14.23 -13.25
CA ALA A 115 -10.32 -14.04 -12.63
C ALA A 115 -9.48 -15.31 -12.77
N ILE A 116 -8.21 -15.12 -13.14
CA ILE A 116 -7.19 -16.16 -13.05
C ILE A 116 -6.64 -16.14 -11.63
N LEU A 117 -6.83 -17.21 -10.87
CA LEU A 117 -6.23 -17.39 -9.56
C LEU A 117 -4.88 -18.09 -9.73
N LEU A 118 -3.81 -17.32 -9.67
CA LEU A 118 -2.45 -17.77 -9.94
C LEU A 118 -1.74 -18.17 -8.65
N VAL A 119 -1.27 -19.42 -8.58
CA VAL A 119 -0.55 -19.96 -7.43
C VAL A 119 0.81 -20.52 -7.87
N ASP A 120 1.86 -20.17 -7.15
CA ASP A 120 3.21 -20.71 -7.34
C ASP A 120 3.27 -22.18 -6.89
N CYS A 121 3.70 -23.09 -7.78
CA CYS A 121 3.84 -24.53 -7.49
C CYS A 121 4.94 -24.87 -6.46
N ALA A 122 5.80 -23.94 -6.08
CA ALA A 122 6.85 -24.16 -5.09
C ALA A 122 6.45 -23.62 -3.71
N GLN A 123 5.70 -22.49 -3.67
CA GLN A 123 5.28 -21.84 -2.43
C GLN A 123 3.87 -22.25 -1.98
N GLY A 124 2.96 -22.44 -2.95
CA GLY A 124 1.58 -22.82 -2.70
C GLY A 124 0.67 -21.64 -2.34
N ILE A 125 -0.44 -21.93 -1.65
CA ILE A 125 -1.46 -20.93 -1.31
C ILE A 125 -0.94 -20.04 -0.18
N GLU A 126 -1.08 -18.73 -0.34
CA GLU A 126 -0.68 -17.70 0.63
C GLU A 126 -1.91 -16.87 1.09
N ALA A 127 -1.79 -16.07 2.17
CA ALA A 127 -2.92 -15.34 2.76
C ALA A 127 -3.61 -14.40 1.75
N GLN A 128 -2.84 -13.67 0.95
CA GLN A 128 -3.38 -12.79 -0.09
C GLN A 128 -4.09 -13.57 -1.21
N THR A 129 -3.70 -14.82 -1.46
CA THR A 129 -4.43 -15.69 -2.42
C THR A 129 -5.85 -15.91 -1.96
N LEU A 130 -6.05 -16.19 -0.65
CA LEU A 130 -7.38 -16.37 -0.06
C LEU A 130 -8.19 -15.07 -0.07
N ALA A 131 -7.60 -13.97 0.36
CA ALA A 131 -8.28 -12.68 0.41
C ALA A 131 -8.76 -12.24 -0.99
N ASN A 132 -7.89 -12.33 -2.00
CA ASN A 132 -8.23 -12.00 -3.38
C ASN A 132 -9.26 -12.96 -3.97
N LEU A 133 -9.22 -14.24 -3.61
CA LEU A 133 -10.25 -15.20 -4.03
C LEU A 133 -11.62 -14.83 -3.46
N TYR A 134 -11.72 -14.52 -2.16
CA TYR A 134 -12.99 -14.11 -1.57
C TYR A 134 -13.54 -12.83 -2.21
N LEU A 135 -12.69 -11.84 -2.47
CA LEU A 135 -13.10 -10.64 -3.21
C LEU A 135 -13.62 -10.94 -4.62
N ALA A 136 -12.99 -11.89 -5.33
CA ALA A 136 -13.44 -12.32 -6.65
C ALA A 136 -14.78 -13.06 -6.57
N MET A 137 -14.99 -13.89 -5.54
CA MET A 137 -16.26 -14.57 -5.29
C MET A 137 -17.39 -13.60 -4.92
N GLU A 138 -17.13 -12.58 -4.10
CA GLU A 138 -18.08 -11.51 -3.78
C GLU A 138 -18.53 -10.72 -5.01
N ASN A 139 -17.65 -10.60 -6.02
CA ASN A 139 -17.96 -9.99 -7.31
C ASN A 139 -18.55 -10.99 -8.33
N GLU A 140 -18.90 -12.21 -7.90
CA GLU A 140 -19.51 -13.27 -8.73
C GLU A 140 -18.66 -13.64 -9.98
N LEU A 141 -17.33 -13.52 -9.89
CA LEU A 141 -16.44 -13.82 -11.00
C LEU A 141 -16.27 -15.33 -11.22
N THR A 142 -16.14 -15.73 -12.48
CA THR A 142 -15.68 -17.08 -12.82
C THR A 142 -14.20 -17.23 -12.51
N ILE A 143 -13.84 -18.17 -11.64
CA ILE A 143 -12.46 -18.39 -11.20
C ILE A 143 -11.81 -19.49 -12.03
N ILE A 144 -10.65 -19.19 -12.63
CA ILE A 144 -9.82 -20.18 -13.31
C ILE A 144 -8.58 -20.43 -12.42
N PRO A 145 -8.48 -21.60 -11.76
CA PRO A 145 -7.33 -21.93 -10.94
C PRO A 145 -6.12 -22.30 -11.82
N VAL A 146 -4.99 -21.65 -11.58
CA VAL A 146 -3.76 -21.80 -12.37
C VAL A 146 -2.55 -22.00 -11.46
N LEU A 147 -1.80 -23.06 -11.70
CA LEU A 147 -0.54 -23.38 -11.05
C LEU A 147 0.62 -22.91 -11.93
N ASN A 148 1.40 -21.97 -11.42
CA ASN A 148 2.53 -21.38 -12.15
C ASN A 148 3.88 -21.91 -11.68
N LYS A 149 4.91 -21.61 -12.46
CA LYS A 149 6.30 -22.00 -12.20
C LYS A 149 6.52 -23.51 -12.16
N ILE A 150 5.80 -24.25 -13.00
CA ILE A 150 5.95 -25.71 -13.12
C ILE A 150 7.36 -26.13 -13.58
N ASP A 151 8.12 -25.20 -14.14
CA ASP A 151 9.51 -25.36 -14.57
C ASP A 151 10.53 -25.42 -13.41
N LEU A 152 10.13 -25.06 -12.19
CA LEU A 152 11.02 -25.09 -11.04
C LEU A 152 11.25 -26.51 -10.52
N PRO A 153 12.50 -26.88 -10.11
CA PRO A 153 12.78 -28.20 -9.53
C PRO A 153 12.03 -28.48 -8.23
N ALA A 154 11.63 -27.44 -7.49
CA ALA A 154 10.88 -27.54 -6.24
C ALA A 154 9.36 -27.53 -6.44
N ALA A 155 8.87 -27.49 -7.69
CA ALA A 155 7.45 -27.45 -7.99
C ALA A 155 6.74 -28.74 -7.57
N GLN A 156 5.57 -28.60 -6.92
CA GLN A 156 4.71 -29.69 -6.47
C GLN A 156 3.29 -29.54 -7.03
N PRO A 157 3.09 -29.61 -8.35
CA PRO A 157 1.81 -29.29 -8.98
C PRO A 157 0.68 -30.20 -8.53
N GLU A 158 0.93 -31.51 -8.29
CA GLU A 158 -0.10 -32.45 -7.84
C GLU A 158 -0.62 -32.10 -6.45
N LYS A 159 0.28 -31.77 -5.51
CA LYS A 159 -0.08 -31.38 -4.15
C LYS A 159 -0.94 -30.11 -4.17
N PHE A 160 -0.47 -29.05 -4.84
CA PHE A 160 -1.16 -27.78 -4.86
C PHE A 160 -2.41 -27.77 -5.73
N ALA A 161 -2.54 -28.67 -6.74
CA ALA A 161 -3.80 -28.87 -7.45
C ALA A 161 -4.91 -29.38 -6.51
N ILE A 162 -4.58 -30.31 -5.59
CA ILE A 162 -5.53 -30.82 -4.61
C ILE A 162 -5.93 -29.73 -3.61
N GLU A 163 -4.97 -28.94 -3.11
CA GLU A 163 -5.25 -27.84 -2.17
C GLU A 163 -6.12 -26.76 -2.84
N LEU A 164 -5.72 -26.31 -4.04
CA LEU A 164 -6.39 -25.25 -4.78
C LEU A 164 -7.80 -25.66 -5.23
N SER A 165 -7.97 -26.92 -5.66
CA SER A 165 -9.28 -27.44 -6.07
C SER A 165 -10.29 -27.47 -4.92
N LYS A 166 -9.86 -27.82 -3.71
CA LYS A 166 -10.71 -27.78 -2.51
C LYS A 166 -11.16 -26.36 -2.20
N LEU A 167 -10.25 -25.39 -2.37
CA LEU A 167 -10.51 -23.98 -2.08
C LEU A 167 -11.50 -23.36 -3.07
N VAL A 168 -11.34 -23.65 -4.36
CA VAL A 168 -12.19 -23.13 -5.44
C VAL A 168 -13.48 -23.95 -5.59
N GLY A 169 -13.50 -25.21 -5.15
CA GLY A 169 -14.64 -26.12 -5.29
C GLY A 169 -14.70 -26.81 -6.65
N CYS A 170 -13.55 -27.09 -7.28
CA CYS A 170 -13.43 -27.76 -8.57
C CYS A 170 -12.70 -29.12 -8.45
N GLN A 171 -12.41 -29.79 -9.57
CA GLN A 171 -11.58 -30.99 -9.56
C GLN A 171 -10.09 -30.62 -9.70
N PRO A 172 -9.15 -31.41 -9.14
CA PRO A 172 -7.71 -31.17 -9.33
C PRO A 172 -7.25 -31.15 -10.79
N SER A 173 -7.97 -31.86 -11.68
CA SER A 173 -7.76 -31.83 -13.12
C SER A 173 -8.09 -30.50 -13.79
N ASP A 174 -8.94 -29.69 -13.16
CA ASP A 174 -9.37 -28.39 -13.70
C ASP A 174 -8.33 -27.28 -13.41
N CYS A 175 -7.37 -27.56 -12.52
CA CYS A 175 -6.26 -26.66 -12.23
C CYS A 175 -5.25 -26.68 -13.39
N LEU A 176 -5.21 -25.60 -14.15
CA LEU A 176 -4.29 -25.45 -15.27
C LEU A 176 -2.84 -25.31 -14.78
N ARG A 177 -1.91 -25.84 -15.56
CA ARG A 177 -0.49 -25.84 -15.24
C ARG A 177 0.26 -25.02 -16.26
N VAL A 178 0.97 -23.99 -15.81
CA VAL A 178 1.69 -23.09 -16.68
C VAL A 178 3.09 -22.75 -16.17
N SER A 179 3.93 -22.30 -17.08
CA SER A 179 5.14 -21.56 -16.76
C SER A 179 5.13 -20.23 -17.51
N GLY A 180 4.94 -19.14 -16.78
CA GLY A 180 5.08 -17.80 -17.34
C GLY A 180 6.47 -17.56 -17.93
N LYS A 181 7.50 -18.18 -17.36
CA LYS A 181 8.89 -18.07 -17.84
C LYS A 181 9.11 -18.78 -19.17
N THR A 182 8.74 -20.02 -19.31
CA THR A 182 8.96 -20.82 -20.53
C THR A 182 7.87 -20.65 -21.57
N GLY A 183 6.63 -20.31 -21.15
CA GLY A 183 5.44 -20.23 -21.99
C GLY A 183 4.64 -21.53 -22.07
N GLU A 184 5.07 -22.58 -21.38
CA GLU A 184 4.37 -23.86 -21.30
C GLU A 184 2.97 -23.68 -20.70
N GLY A 185 1.95 -24.27 -21.33
CA GLY A 185 0.55 -24.23 -20.90
C GLY A 185 -0.17 -22.89 -21.13
N VAL A 186 0.53 -21.79 -21.50
CA VAL A 186 -0.08 -20.45 -21.59
C VAL A 186 -1.03 -20.33 -22.79
N THR A 187 -0.75 -21.00 -23.90
CA THR A 187 -1.66 -21.05 -25.06
C THR A 187 -2.98 -21.73 -24.69
N GLU A 188 -2.92 -22.83 -23.97
CA GLU A 188 -4.10 -23.53 -23.45
C GLU A 188 -4.88 -22.67 -22.46
N LEU A 189 -4.20 -21.93 -21.59
CA LEU A 189 -4.82 -20.99 -20.67
C LEU A 189 -5.62 -19.92 -21.41
N LEU A 190 -5.09 -19.34 -22.52
CA LEU A 190 -5.81 -18.36 -23.33
C LEU A 190 -7.09 -18.94 -23.94
N ASP A 191 -7.06 -20.20 -24.38
CA ASP A 191 -8.23 -20.90 -24.90
C ASP A 191 -9.25 -21.22 -23.78
N GLN A 192 -8.77 -21.59 -22.58
CA GLN A 192 -9.64 -21.84 -21.42
C GLN A 192 -10.32 -20.56 -20.91
N ILE A 193 -9.66 -19.40 -20.98
CA ILE A 193 -10.30 -18.10 -20.71
C ILE A 193 -11.54 -17.91 -21.59
N ILE A 194 -11.43 -18.23 -22.89
CA ILE A 194 -12.55 -18.12 -23.83
C ILE A 194 -13.67 -19.11 -23.49
N ALA A 195 -13.32 -20.33 -23.13
CA ALA A 195 -14.26 -21.40 -22.85
C ALA A 195 -15.05 -21.21 -21.55
N GLN A 196 -14.37 -20.73 -20.49
CA GLN A 196 -14.94 -20.71 -19.14
C GLN A 196 -15.51 -19.34 -18.75
N ILE A 197 -14.84 -18.24 -19.10
CA ILE A 197 -15.32 -16.91 -18.74
C ILE A 197 -16.51 -16.52 -19.62
N PRO A 198 -17.65 -16.11 -19.04
CA PRO A 198 -18.80 -15.69 -19.81
C PRO A 198 -18.53 -14.41 -20.62
N ALA A 199 -19.29 -14.24 -21.69
CA ALA A 199 -19.32 -12.97 -22.40
C ALA A 199 -19.92 -11.86 -21.54
N PRO A 200 -19.50 -10.59 -21.73
CA PRO A 200 -20.07 -9.47 -21.01
C PRO A 200 -21.56 -9.32 -21.29
N LYS A 201 -22.32 -9.10 -20.23
CA LYS A 201 -23.77 -8.84 -20.30
C LYS A 201 -24.00 -7.35 -20.54
N GLY A 202 -25.09 -6.99 -21.25
CA GLY A 202 -25.49 -5.60 -21.47
C GLY A 202 -26.22 -5.43 -22.79
N SER A 203 -26.80 -4.25 -23.02
CA SER A 203 -27.52 -3.91 -24.24
C SER A 203 -26.87 -2.71 -24.93
N ALA A 204 -26.53 -2.87 -26.22
CA ALA A 204 -25.95 -1.80 -27.01
C ALA A 204 -26.95 -0.65 -27.29
N ASP A 205 -28.26 -0.94 -27.23
CA ASP A 205 -29.35 0.04 -27.47
C ASP A 205 -29.77 0.79 -26.19
N ALA A 206 -29.26 0.39 -25.02
CA ALA A 206 -29.54 1.06 -23.76
C ALA A 206 -28.73 2.36 -23.63
N PRO A 207 -29.13 3.27 -22.72
CA PRO A 207 -28.32 4.42 -22.36
C PRO A 207 -26.91 3.99 -21.90
N ALA A 208 -25.88 4.70 -22.37
CA ALA A 208 -24.50 4.34 -22.07
C ALA A 208 -24.23 4.35 -20.55
N ARG A 209 -23.63 3.28 -20.05
CA ARG A 209 -23.08 3.18 -18.70
C ARG A 209 -21.67 2.58 -18.75
N ALA A 210 -20.69 3.37 -18.39
CA ALA A 210 -19.31 2.91 -18.30
C ALA A 210 -18.77 3.13 -16.89
N LEU A 211 -18.20 2.08 -16.30
CA LEU A 211 -17.57 2.13 -14.97
C LEU A 211 -16.16 2.65 -15.10
N ILE A 212 -15.81 3.67 -14.31
CA ILE A 212 -14.43 4.12 -14.16
C ILE A 212 -13.73 3.20 -13.16
N PHE A 213 -12.75 2.43 -13.61
CA PHE A 213 -11.99 1.57 -12.70
C PHE A 213 -10.59 2.12 -12.35
N ASP A 214 -10.04 3.05 -13.16
CA ASP A 214 -8.81 3.79 -12.84
C ASP A 214 -8.79 5.15 -13.55
N SER A 215 -7.95 6.09 -13.06
CA SER A 215 -7.71 7.39 -13.66
C SER A 215 -6.25 7.80 -13.46
N VAL A 216 -5.64 8.35 -14.50
CA VAL A 216 -4.25 8.82 -14.49
C VAL A 216 -4.19 10.24 -15.02
N TYR A 217 -3.45 11.10 -14.35
CA TYR A 217 -3.17 12.44 -14.86
C TYR A 217 -1.95 12.41 -15.80
N ASP A 218 -2.16 12.81 -17.03
CA ASP A 218 -1.11 13.02 -18.03
C ASP A 218 -0.90 14.54 -18.21
N THR A 219 0.34 14.99 -18.17
CA THR A 219 0.67 16.43 -18.24
C THR A 219 0.27 17.08 -19.55
N TYR A 220 0.14 16.31 -20.64
CA TYR A 220 -0.22 16.79 -21.96
C TYR A 220 -1.70 16.58 -22.31
N ARG A 221 -2.29 15.47 -21.86
CA ARG A 221 -3.64 15.04 -22.19
C ARG A 221 -4.67 15.38 -21.11
N GLY A 222 -4.22 15.78 -19.93
CA GLY A 222 -5.07 15.93 -18.74
C GLY A 222 -5.42 14.60 -18.12
N VAL A 223 -6.62 14.46 -17.55
CA VAL A 223 -7.07 13.21 -16.95
C VAL A 223 -7.44 12.20 -18.02
N VAL A 224 -6.74 11.07 -18.03
CA VAL A 224 -7.05 9.88 -18.80
C VAL A 224 -7.81 8.93 -17.88
N THR A 225 -9.06 8.65 -18.21
CA THR A 225 -9.96 7.82 -17.41
C THR A 225 -10.10 6.45 -18.07
N TYR A 226 -9.79 5.39 -17.33
CA TYR A 226 -9.96 4.01 -17.81
C TYR A 226 -11.34 3.51 -17.45
N VAL A 227 -12.05 3.00 -18.45
CA VAL A 227 -13.45 2.60 -18.30
C VAL A 227 -13.72 1.22 -18.89
N ARG A 228 -14.73 0.56 -18.32
CA ARG A 228 -15.41 -0.55 -18.94
C ARG A 228 -16.86 -0.17 -19.27
N VAL A 229 -17.29 -0.40 -20.49
CA VAL A 229 -18.67 -0.16 -20.94
C VAL A 229 -19.55 -1.35 -20.59
N PHE A 230 -20.57 -1.12 -19.74
CA PHE A 230 -21.57 -2.12 -19.38
C PHE A 230 -22.77 -2.10 -20.32
N ASP A 231 -23.29 -0.92 -20.66
CA ASP A 231 -24.40 -0.74 -21.58
C ASP A 231 -24.13 0.41 -22.55
N GLY A 232 -24.84 0.36 -23.67
CA GLY A 232 -24.82 1.42 -24.66
C GLY A 232 -23.49 1.51 -25.42
N LYS A 233 -23.25 2.71 -25.93
CA LYS A 233 -22.06 3.04 -26.70
C LYS A 233 -21.62 4.46 -26.39
N LEU A 234 -20.31 4.68 -26.33
CA LEU A 234 -19.68 6.00 -26.24
C LEU A 234 -18.93 6.31 -27.53
N SER A 235 -19.04 7.52 -28.04
CA SER A 235 -18.46 7.96 -29.32
C SER A 235 -17.58 9.22 -29.14
N PRO A 236 -16.55 9.42 -29.99
CA PRO A 236 -15.74 10.63 -29.95
C PRO A 236 -16.57 11.90 -30.11
N ARG A 237 -16.16 12.98 -29.46
CA ARG A 237 -16.83 14.30 -29.46
C ARG A 237 -18.24 14.31 -28.88
N GLU A 238 -18.65 13.24 -28.22
CA GLU A 238 -19.91 13.19 -27.49
C GLU A 238 -19.79 13.95 -26.17
N GLN A 239 -20.88 14.59 -25.73
CA GLN A 239 -20.97 15.10 -24.37
C GLN A 239 -21.35 13.98 -23.42
N ILE A 240 -20.53 13.78 -22.42
CA ILE A 240 -20.74 12.81 -21.35
C ILE A 240 -21.02 13.51 -20.01
N GLN A 241 -21.59 12.76 -19.07
CA GLN A 241 -21.84 13.20 -17.71
C GLN A 241 -21.37 12.14 -16.73
N MET A 242 -20.71 12.59 -15.65
CA MET A 242 -20.42 11.77 -14.48
C MET A 242 -21.66 11.71 -13.61
N ILE A 243 -22.16 10.51 -13.27
CA ILE A 243 -23.44 10.39 -12.56
C ILE A 243 -23.32 10.91 -11.12
N SER A 244 -22.20 10.65 -10.41
CA SER A 244 -22.04 11.06 -9.00
C SER A 244 -21.93 12.56 -8.81
N THR A 245 -21.19 13.23 -9.70
CA THR A 245 -20.91 14.66 -9.58
C THR A 245 -21.85 15.53 -10.41
N GLY A 246 -22.53 14.95 -11.41
CA GLY A 246 -23.35 15.67 -12.39
C GLY A 246 -22.55 16.52 -13.38
N VAL A 247 -21.22 16.48 -13.30
CA VAL A 247 -20.34 17.31 -14.16
C VAL A 247 -20.35 16.78 -15.59
N LYS A 248 -20.39 17.72 -16.55
CA LYS A 248 -20.47 17.42 -17.98
C LYS A 248 -19.12 17.69 -18.63
N HIS A 249 -18.72 16.82 -19.53
CA HIS A 249 -17.48 16.95 -20.27
C HIS A 249 -17.69 16.55 -21.74
N GLU A 250 -16.88 17.11 -22.62
CA GLU A 250 -16.78 16.64 -24.01
C GLU A 250 -15.70 15.55 -24.09
N LEU A 251 -15.98 14.45 -24.80
CA LEU A 251 -15.00 13.42 -25.10
C LEU A 251 -14.05 13.93 -26.19
N LEU A 252 -12.84 14.33 -25.82
CA LEU A 252 -11.81 14.77 -26.75
C LEU A 252 -11.19 13.58 -27.51
N ASP A 253 -10.96 12.46 -26.82
CA ASP A 253 -10.48 11.23 -27.40
C ASP A 253 -11.05 10.03 -26.64
N ILE A 254 -11.21 8.91 -27.36
CA ILE A 254 -11.68 7.62 -26.84
C ILE A 254 -10.95 6.51 -27.57
N GLY A 255 -10.55 5.47 -26.86
CA GLY A 255 -9.81 4.37 -27.47
C GLY A 255 -9.55 3.20 -26.55
N VAL A 256 -8.68 2.32 -26.98
CA VAL A 256 -8.27 1.09 -26.30
C VAL A 256 -6.77 1.10 -26.03
N ILE A 257 -6.32 0.25 -25.10
CA ILE A 257 -4.90 0.06 -24.78
C ILE A 257 -4.41 -1.25 -25.41
N SER A 258 -3.43 -1.18 -26.34
CA SER A 258 -2.93 -2.37 -27.04
C SER A 258 -1.49 -2.23 -27.57
N PRO A 259 -0.45 -2.34 -26.76
CA PRO A 259 -0.32 -2.06 -25.32
C PRO A 259 -0.29 -0.57 -25.00
N GLU A 260 -0.11 0.27 -26.03
CA GLU A 260 -0.18 1.73 -25.91
C GLU A 260 -1.59 2.22 -26.29
N PRO A 261 -1.98 3.45 -25.88
CA PRO A 261 -3.25 4.03 -26.22
C PRO A 261 -3.44 4.15 -27.74
N VAL A 262 -4.53 3.57 -28.25
CA VAL A 262 -4.93 3.62 -29.68
C VAL A 262 -6.33 4.22 -29.76
N SER A 263 -6.46 5.38 -30.42
CA SER A 263 -7.76 6.03 -30.64
C SER A 263 -8.68 5.16 -31.47
N SER A 264 -9.98 5.19 -31.18
CA SER A 264 -10.98 4.37 -31.82
C SER A 264 -12.23 5.16 -32.24
N ALA A 265 -13.11 4.54 -33.03
CA ALA A 265 -14.40 5.12 -33.41
C ALA A 265 -15.42 5.14 -32.23
N GLY A 266 -15.08 4.59 -31.10
CA GLY A 266 -15.91 4.52 -29.90
C GLY A 266 -15.66 3.26 -29.10
N LEU A 267 -16.41 3.09 -28.01
CA LEU A 267 -16.46 1.87 -27.19
C LEU A 267 -17.92 1.41 -27.06
N SER A 268 -18.16 0.10 -27.14
CA SER A 268 -19.46 -0.53 -27.01
C SER A 268 -19.48 -1.51 -25.82
N VAL A 269 -20.61 -2.16 -25.61
CA VAL A 269 -20.83 -3.14 -24.52
C VAL A 269 -19.68 -4.13 -24.41
N GLY A 270 -19.17 -4.29 -23.19
CA GLY A 270 -18.10 -5.22 -22.84
C GLY A 270 -16.68 -4.70 -23.14
N GLU A 271 -16.53 -3.61 -23.86
CA GLU A 271 -15.20 -3.10 -24.19
C GLU A 271 -14.58 -2.33 -23.03
N VAL A 272 -13.26 -2.53 -22.88
CA VAL A 272 -12.40 -1.83 -21.94
C VAL A 272 -11.53 -0.86 -22.73
N GLY A 273 -11.45 0.38 -22.26
CA GLY A 273 -10.68 1.40 -22.94
C GLY A 273 -10.44 2.65 -22.10
N TYR A 274 -10.09 3.74 -22.76
CA TYR A 274 -9.83 5.02 -22.10
C TYR A 274 -10.68 6.15 -22.68
N LEU A 275 -10.92 7.15 -21.85
CA LEU A 275 -11.59 8.41 -22.19
C LEU A 275 -10.66 9.57 -21.84
N ILE A 276 -10.55 10.56 -22.74
CA ILE A 276 -9.87 11.83 -22.48
C ILE A 276 -10.89 12.96 -22.60
N THR A 277 -11.08 13.70 -21.52
CA THR A 277 -12.10 14.74 -21.42
C THR A 277 -11.52 16.15 -21.27
N GLY A 278 -10.18 16.30 -21.21
CA GLY A 278 -9.52 17.58 -20.97
C GLY A 278 -9.68 18.10 -19.53
N VAL A 279 -10.25 17.32 -18.64
CA VAL A 279 -10.34 17.62 -17.21
C VAL A 279 -8.93 17.71 -16.62
N LYS A 280 -8.71 18.74 -15.82
CA LYS A 280 -7.42 18.96 -15.13
C LYS A 280 -7.43 18.51 -13.67
N ASP A 281 -8.58 18.16 -13.14
CA ASP A 281 -8.78 17.74 -11.75
C ASP A 281 -9.41 16.35 -11.69
N VAL A 282 -8.64 15.36 -11.25
CA VAL A 282 -9.08 13.94 -11.13
C VAL A 282 -10.30 13.81 -10.22
N ARG A 283 -10.50 14.72 -9.27
CA ARG A 283 -11.68 14.72 -8.39
C ARG A 283 -13.00 14.87 -9.13
N GLN A 284 -12.98 15.36 -10.38
CA GLN A 284 -14.14 15.43 -11.26
C GLN A 284 -14.41 14.12 -12.03
N SER A 285 -13.44 13.21 -12.06
CA SER A 285 -13.52 11.91 -12.71
C SER A 285 -13.14 10.81 -11.69
N ARG A 286 -13.96 10.68 -10.66
CA ARG A 286 -13.67 9.76 -9.54
C ARG A 286 -13.71 8.33 -10.00
N VAL A 287 -12.74 7.56 -9.56
CA VAL A 287 -12.73 6.11 -9.80
C VAL A 287 -13.90 5.47 -9.05
N GLY A 288 -14.60 4.53 -9.73
CA GLY A 288 -15.85 3.94 -9.25
C GLY A 288 -17.11 4.69 -9.68
N ASP A 289 -16.99 5.88 -10.28
CA ASP A 289 -18.13 6.61 -10.84
C ASP A 289 -18.60 5.98 -12.17
N THR A 290 -19.78 6.35 -12.56
CA THR A 290 -20.40 5.91 -13.82
C THR A 290 -20.44 7.06 -14.82
N VAL A 291 -19.87 6.83 -15.98
CA VAL A 291 -19.96 7.73 -17.14
C VAL A 291 -21.20 7.37 -17.96
N THR A 292 -21.98 8.38 -18.34
CA THR A 292 -23.14 8.24 -19.20
C THR A 292 -23.16 9.31 -20.30
N SER A 293 -23.91 9.06 -21.38
CA SER A 293 -24.16 10.07 -22.42
C SER A 293 -25.02 11.19 -21.86
N TYR A 294 -24.66 12.46 -22.13
CA TYR A 294 -25.48 13.59 -21.71
C TYR A 294 -26.81 13.68 -22.48
N GLN A 295 -26.81 13.26 -23.76
CA GLN A 295 -28.02 13.33 -24.59
C GLN A 295 -29.06 12.26 -24.21
N ASN A 296 -28.60 11.10 -23.75
CA ASN A 296 -29.45 9.99 -23.31
C ASN A 296 -28.91 9.43 -22.00
N PRO A 297 -29.08 10.14 -20.85
CA PRO A 297 -28.47 9.76 -19.60
C PRO A 297 -29.11 8.54 -18.96
N ALA A 298 -28.26 7.66 -18.45
CA ALA A 298 -28.70 6.54 -17.62
C ALA A 298 -29.22 7.07 -16.25
N LYS A 299 -30.27 6.44 -15.74
CA LYS A 299 -30.91 6.85 -14.47
C LYS A 299 -30.23 6.28 -13.23
N GLN A 300 -29.47 5.19 -13.38
CA GLN A 300 -28.85 4.47 -12.27
C GLN A 300 -27.35 4.33 -12.51
N ALA A 301 -26.57 4.68 -11.49
CA ALA A 301 -25.15 4.40 -11.44
C ALA A 301 -24.90 2.88 -11.33
N LEU A 302 -23.75 2.45 -11.80
CA LEU A 302 -23.24 1.10 -11.54
C LEU A 302 -22.87 0.99 -10.06
N SER A 303 -23.05 -0.20 -9.48
CA SER A 303 -22.63 -0.49 -8.11
C SER A 303 -21.11 -0.64 -8.05
N GLY A 304 -20.52 -0.35 -6.89
CA GLY A 304 -19.09 -0.62 -6.65
C GLY A 304 -18.26 0.57 -6.20
N TYR A 305 -18.88 1.75 -5.99
CA TYR A 305 -18.16 2.91 -5.44
C TYR A 305 -18.05 2.84 -3.91
N LYS A 306 -16.82 2.80 -3.42
CA LYS A 306 -16.48 3.08 -2.01
C LYS A 306 -15.31 4.04 -2.00
N ASP A 307 -15.36 5.12 -1.22
CA ASP A 307 -14.20 5.98 -1.02
C ASP A 307 -13.14 5.24 -0.20
N PRO A 308 -11.87 5.22 -0.64
CA PRO A 308 -10.80 4.67 0.17
C PRO A 308 -10.63 5.53 1.42
N LYS A 309 -10.66 4.90 2.59
CA LYS A 309 -10.42 5.58 3.86
C LYS A 309 -8.96 5.34 4.29
N PRO A 310 -8.19 6.39 4.55
CA PRO A 310 -6.84 6.22 5.07
C PRO A 310 -6.90 5.58 6.47
N MET A 311 -6.03 4.62 6.70
CA MET A 311 -5.92 3.90 7.98
C MET A 311 -4.65 4.26 8.74
N VAL A 312 -3.61 4.69 8.04
CA VAL A 312 -2.30 5.03 8.59
C VAL A 312 -1.99 6.48 8.29
N PHE A 313 -1.49 7.21 9.27
CA PHE A 313 -1.13 8.62 9.15
C PHE A 313 0.33 8.84 9.55
N SER A 314 1.03 9.67 8.77
CA SER A 314 2.39 10.11 9.08
C SER A 314 2.58 11.57 8.67
N GLY A 315 3.36 12.31 9.43
CA GLY A 315 3.80 13.64 9.03
C GLY A 315 4.98 13.54 8.07
N LEU A 316 4.94 14.26 6.95
CA LEU A 316 6.02 14.40 6.00
C LEU A 316 6.57 15.82 6.05
N TYR A 317 7.87 15.94 6.31
CA TYR A 317 8.55 17.24 6.46
C TYR A 317 9.75 17.28 5.52
N PRO A 318 9.94 18.39 4.77
CA PRO A 318 11.16 18.55 3.99
C PRO A 318 12.36 18.74 4.94
N ILE A 319 13.51 18.21 4.55
CA ILE A 319 14.77 18.42 5.29
C ILE A 319 15.17 19.89 5.26
N ASP A 320 15.03 20.52 4.10
CA ASP A 320 15.20 21.97 3.95
C ASP A 320 13.82 22.65 4.01
N GLY A 321 13.63 23.59 4.94
CA GLY A 321 12.38 24.30 5.11
C GLY A 321 11.94 25.11 3.88
N ASP A 322 12.88 25.50 3.03
CA ASP A 322 12.62 26.22 1.77
C ASP A 322 11.94 25.31 0.73
N ASP A 323 12.02 23.99 0.87
CA ASP A 323 11.37 23.01 0.00
C ASP A 323 9.87 22.79 0.32
N TYR A 324 9.32 23.42 1.35
CA TYR A 324 7.90 23.25 1.71
C TYR A 324 6.92 23.55 0.55
N PRO A 325 7.07 24.63 -0.25
CA PRO A 325 6.20 24.85 -1.41
C PRO A 325 6.34 23.74 -2.46
N MET A 326 7.56 23.21 -2.66
CA MET A 326 7.82 22.14 -3.62
C MET A 326 7.18 20.82 -3.15
N LEU A 327 7.22 20.53 -1.85
CA LEU A 327 6.53 19.37 -1.26
C LEU A 327 5.01 19.46 -1.46
N ARG A 328 4.42 20.64 -1.25
CA ARG A 328 2.99 20.84 -1.51
C ARG A 328 2.63 20.56 -2.96
N ASP A 329 3.36 21.17 -3.90
CA ASP A 329 3.10 20.97 -5.33
C ASP A 329 3.30 19.52 -5.77
N ALA A 330 4.24 18.80 -5.15
CA ALA A 330 4.47 17.38 -5.38
C ALA A 330 3.32 16.51 -4.85
N LEU A 331 2.83 16.80 -3.63
CA LEU A 331 1.66 16.11 -3.06
C LEU A 331 0.40 16.35 -3.88
N ASP A 332 0.16 17.60 -4.33
CA ASP A 332 -0.93 17.92 -5.25
C ASP A 332 -0.88 17.06 -6.52
N LYS A 333 0.30 16.93 -7.14
CA LYS A 333 0.49 16.11 -8.35
C LYS A 333 0.32 14.62 -8.08
N LEU A 334 0.83 14.11 -6.94
CA LEU A 334 0.63 12.71 -6.58
C LEU A 334 -0.84 12.39 -6.33
N GLN A 335 -1.56 13.27 -5.62
CA GLN A 335 -2.99 13.09 -5.35
C GLN A 335 -3.83 13.04 -6.63
N LEU A 336 -3.38 13.67 -7.72
CA LEU A 336 -4.03 13.54 -9.04
C LEU A 336 -3.99 12.10 -9.56
N ASN A 337 -3.00 11.31 -9.16
CA ASN A 337 -2.81 9.92 -9.59
C ASN A 337 -3.13 8.90 -8.51
N ASP A 338 -3.44 9.35 -7.29
CA ASP A 338 -3.66 8.51 -6.13
C ASP A 338 -4.81 9.06 -5.29
N ALA A 339 -6.01 8.56 -5.56
CA ALA A 339 -7.23 8.99 -4.88
C ALA A 339 -7.28 8.63 -3.39
N ALA A 340 -6.41 7.72 -2.95
CA ALA A 340 -6.33 7.29 -1.56
C ALA A 340 -5.43 8.20 -0.70
N LEU A 341 -4.53 8.96 -1.34
CA LEU A 341 -3.65 9.91 -0.65
C LEU A 341 -4.47 11.13 -0.19
N VAL A 342 -4.52 11.34 1.10
CA VAL A 342 -5.05 12.59 1.69
C VAL A 342 -3.94 13.30 2.45
N TYR A 343 -3.96 14.63 2.43
CA TYR A 343 -2.98 15.40 3.20
C TYR A 343 -3.55 16.74 3.63
N GLU A 344 -3.03 17.24 4.73
CA GLU A 344 -3.35 18.55 5.29
C GLU A 344 -2.07 19.21 5.82
N PRO A 345 -1.99 20.55 5.81
CA PRO A 345 -0.84 21.26 6.37
C PRO A 345 -0.66 20.94 7.85
N GLU A 346 0.58 20.70 8.26
CA GLU A 346 0.95 20.44 9.64
C GLU A 346 2.18 21.27 10.01
N THR A 347 2.28 21.65 11.29
CA THR A 347 3.45 22.35 11.83
C THR A 347 3.96 21.62 13.05
N SER A 348 5.23 21.23 13.02
CA SER A 348 5.95 20.66 14.16
C SER A 348 6.89 21.70 14.76
N ALA A 349 6.93 21.77 16.08
CA ALA A 349 7.86 22.65 16.79
C ALA A 349 9.34 22.25 16.53
N ALA A 350 9.58 20.98 16.25
CA ALA A 350 10.90 20.41 16.02
C ALA A 350 11.31 20.39 14.54
N LEU A 351 10.36 20.10 13.62
CA LEU A 351 10.63 19.85 12.19
C LEU A 351 10.18 21.00 11.28
N GLY A 352 9.45 21.99 11.80
CA GLY A 352 8.93 23.12 11.02
C GLY A 352 7.64 22.80 10.27
N PHE A 353 7.49 23.36 9.06
CA PHE A 353 6.30 23.17 8.25
C PHE A 353 6.37 21.89 7.43
N GLY A 354 5.27 21.15 7.40
CA GLY A 354 5.12 19.90 6.67
C GLY A 354 3.66 19.59 6.38
N PHE A 355 3.38 18.32 6.12
CA PHE A 355 2.02 17.84 5.83
C PHE A 355 1.74 16.57 6.62
N ARG A 356 0.56 16.51 7.23
CA ARG A 356 -0.02 15.28 7.75
C ARG A 356 -0.65 14.52 6.61
N CYS A 357 -0.10 13.35 6.28
CA CYS A 357 -0.56 12.53 5.18
C CYS A 357 -1.24 11.27 5.70
N GLY A 358 -2.34 10.88 5.05
CA GLY A 358 -3.07 9.65 5.31
C GLY A 358 -2.90 8.67 4.16
N PHE A 359 -2.68 7.39 4.51
CA PHE A 359 -2.33 6.29 3.62
C PHE A 359 -3.23 5.08 3.86
N LEU A 360 -3.37 4.20 2.87
CA LEU A 360 -4.10 2.94 3.00
C LEU A 360 -3.41 1.96 3.96
N GLY A 361 -2.08 1.93 3.93
CA GLY A 361 -1.24 1.08 4.76
C GLY A 361 0.22 1.51 4.72
N LEU A 362 1.12 0.68 5.25
CA LEU A 362 2.55 0.97 5.32
C LEU A 362 3.23 0.98 3.97
N LEU A 363 2.97 -0.02 3.14
CA LEU A 363 3.56 -0.10 1.80
C LEU A 363 3.14 1.10 0.95
N HIS A 364 1.87 1.51 1.05
CA HIS A 364 1.38 2.71 0.40
C HIS A 364 2.15 3.97 0.87
N MET A 365 2.37 4.11 2.19
CA MET A 365 3.16 5.21 2.75
C MET A 365 4.60 5.22 2.22
N GLU A 366 5.26 4.05 2.18
CA GLU A 366 6.63 3.92 1.66
C GLU A 366 6.72 4.29 0.18
N ILE A 367 5.77 3.82 -0.63
CA ILE A 367 5.71 4.11 -2.07
C ILE A 367 5.52 5.61 -2.30
N VAL A 368 4.59 6.25 -1.60
CA VAL A 368 4.36 7.70 -1.74
C VAL A 368 5.62 8.48 -1.36
N ARG A 369 6.28 8.12 -0.24
CA ARG A 369 7.53 8.76 0.18
C ARG A 369 8.63 8.59 -0.88
N GLU A 370 8.83 7.36 -1.36
CA GLU A 370 9.86 7.07 -2.35
C GLU A 370 9.59 7.77 -3.68
N ARG A 371 8.34 7.90 -4.09
CA ARG A 371 7.94 8.68 -5.27
C ARG A 371 8.23 10.17 -5.09
N LEU A 372 7.94 10.74 -3.91
CA LEU A 372 8.28 12.13 -3.59
C LEU A 372 9.79 12.38 -3.66
N GLU A 373 10.58 11.44 -3.15
CA GLU A 373 12.05 11.51 -3.16
C GLU A 373 12.61 11.38 -4.60
N ARG A 374 12.12 10.43 -5.40
CA ARG A 374 12.67 10.12 -6.72
C ARG A 374 12.11 11.00 -7.85
N GLU A 375 10.77 11.16 -7.91
CA GLU A 375 10.12 11.89 -9.01
C GLU A 375 10.22 13.40 -8.85
N PHE A 376 10.30 13.89 -7.60
CA PHE A 376 10.33 15.32 -7.29
C PHE A 376 11.63 15.80 -6.65
N ASN A 377 12.61 14.90 -6.48
CA ASN A 377 13.94 15.18 -5.89
C ASN A 377 13.84 15.87 -4.52
N LEU A 378 12.89 15.44 -3.69
CA LEU A 378 12.71 15.91 -2.33
C LEU A 378 13.49 15.04 -1.34
N SER A 379 14.03 15.65 -0.31
CA SER A 379 14.60 14.94 0.84
C SER A 379 13.68 15.11 2.02
N LEU A 380 13.11 14.00 2.54
CA LEU A 380 12.01 14.03 3.49
C LEU A 380 12.33 13.34 4.82
N ILE A 381 11.77 13.89 5.90
CA ILE A 381 11.64 13.23 7.19
C ILE A 381 10.19 12.80 7.35
N SER A 382 9.96 11.51 7.63
CA SER A 382 8.65 10.98 7.99
C SER A 382 8.58 10.74 9.51
N THR A 383 7.48 11.15 10.14
CA THR A 383 7.21 10.77 11.54
C THR A 383 6.77 9.31 11.63
N ALA A 384 6.83 8.74 12.83
CA ALA A 384 6.33 7.39 13.05
C ALA A 384 4.86 7.27 12.58
N PRO A 385 4.51 6.18 11.87
CA PRO A 385 3.14 5.96 11.43
C PRO A 385 2.21 5.81 12.63
N ASN A 386 1.03 6.41 12.54
CA ASN A 386 -0.01 6.36 13.55
C ASN A 386 -1.35 5.97 12.93
N VAL A 387 -2.22 5.40 13.75
CA VAL A 387 -3.61 5.09 13.37
C VAL A 387 -4.55 6.18 13.89
N VAL A 388 -5.81 6.12 13.49
CA VAL A 388 -6.85 7.04 13.97
C VAL A 388 -7.36 6.57 15.32
N TYR A 389 -7.36 7.44 16.32
CA TYR A 389 -7.95 7.18 17.63
C TYR A 389 -9.18 8.04 17.85
N ARG A 390 -10.20 7.49 18.52
CA ARG A 390 -11.35 8.25 19.00
C ARG A 390 -11.25 8.38 20.52
N VAL A 391 -11.10 9.60 20.97
CA VAL A 391 -10.89 9.92 22.39
C VAL A 391 -12.15 10.58 22.94
N PHE A 392 -12.70 9.99 24.00
CA PHE A 392 -13.83 10.55 24.72
C PHE A 392 -13.33 11.20 26.01
N LEU A 393 -13.74 12.44 26.23
CA LEU A 393 -13.41 13.21 27.42
C LEU A 393 -14.49 13.01 28.48
N GLU A 394 -14.15 13.25 29.78
CA GLU A 394 -15.11 13.17 30.90
C GLU A 394 -16.33 14.11 30.71
N ASP A 395 -16.20 15.18 29.91
CA ASP A 395 -17.31 16.10 29.55
C ASP A 395 -18.23 15.56 28.44
N GLY A 396 -17.99 14.34 27.97
CA GLY A 396 -18.76 13.67 26.92
C GLY A 396 -18.42 14.10 25.51
N LYS A 397 -17.42 14.96 25.29
CA LYS A 397 -16.97 15.33 23.95
C LYS A 397 -16.10 14.25 23.35
N GLU A 398 -16.33 14.01 22.07
CA GLU A 398 -15.51 13.13 21.25
C GLU A 398 -14.47 13.95 20.46
N LYS A 399 -13.24 13.45 20.40
CA LYS A 399 -12.18 13.99 19.56
C LYS A 399 -11.53 12.86 18.75
N VAL A 400 -11.49 13.05 17.44
CA VAL A 400 -10.69 12.19 16.55
C VAL A 400 -9.25 12.67 16.57
N VAL A 401 -8.32 11.76 16.81
CA VAL A 401 -6.89 12.04 16.96
C VAL A 401 -6.11 11.22 15.93
N THR A 402 -5.53 11.89 14.95
CA THR A 402 -4.63 11.31 13.94
C THR A 402 -3.17 11.63 14.25
N ASN A 403 -2.91 12.69 15.02
CA ASN A 403 -1.58 13.12 15.44
C ASN A 403 -1.47 13.02 16.97
N PRO A 404 -0.44 12.35 17.53
CA PRO A 404 -0.23 12.30 18.98
C PRO A 404 -0.15 13.67 19.66
N SER A 405 0.32 14.72 18.96
CA SER A 405 0.37 16.09 19.50
C SER A 405 -1.02 16.66 19.85
N GLU A 406 -2.05 16.19 19.15
CA GLU A 406 -3.44 16.61 19.34
C GLU A 406 -4.17 15.84 20.46
N TYR A 407 -3.50 14.86 21.06
CA TYR A 407 -4.08 14.10 22.17
C TYR A 407 -4.46 15.04 23.32
N PRO A 408 -5.68 14.97 23.86
CA PRO A 408 -6.16 15.90 24.87
C PRO A 408 -5.30 15.90 26.14
N ASN A 409 -4.97 17.09 26.65
CA ASN A 409 -4.29 17.25 27.94
C ASN A 409 -5.23 17.16 29.14
N GLY A 410 -6.54 17.03 28.92
CA GLY A 410 -7.57 16.87 29.93
C GLY A 410 -7.73 15.43 30.39
N LYS A 411 -8.70 15.23 31.31
CA LYS A 411 -9.04 13.87 31.72
C LYS A 411 -9.78 13.16 30.60
N VAL A 412 -9.19 12.05 30.15
CA VAL A 412 -9.74 11.16 29.14
C VAL A 412 -10.53 10.06 29.84
N ASP A 413 -11.76 9.84 29.42
CA ASP A 413 -12.62 8.76 29.91
C ASP A 413 -12.31 7.45 29.16
N LYS A 414 -12.40 7.47 27.83
CA LYS A 414 -12.20 6.29 26.98
C LYS A 414 -11.43 6.62 25.71
N VAL A 415 -10.65 5.65 25.25
CA VAL A 415 -9.96 5.74 23.95
C VAL A 415 -10.30 4.52 23.14
N PHE A 416 -10.75 4.73 21.89
CA PHE A 416 -10.99 3.67 20.92
C PHE A 416 -9.90 3.64 19.88
N GLU A 417 -9.45 2.44 19.53
CA GLU A 417 -8.46 2.17 18.51
C GLU A 417 -9.02 1.24 17.44
N PRO A 418 -8.59 1.38 16.16
CA PRO A 418 -9.02 0.51 15.10
C PRO A 418 -8.48 -0.91 15.31
N ILE A 419 -9.35 -1.87 15.09
CA ILE A 419 -9.03 -3.30 15.16
C ILE A 419 -9.19 -3.95 13.79
N VAL A 420 -8.36 -4.95 13.55
CA VAL A 420 -8.37 -5.72 12.32
C VAL A 420 -8.48 -7.22 12.63
N LYS A 421 -9.07 -7.93 11.70
CA LYS A 421 -8.98 -9.38 11.63
C LYS A 421 -7.77 -9.72 10.77
N ALA A 422 -6.75 -10.26 11.39
CA ALA A 422 -5.53 -10.73 10.74
C ALA A 422 -5.65 -12.21 10.43
N THR A 423 -5.42 -12.59 9.17
CA THR A 423 -5.37 -13.96 8.68
C THR A 423 -3.92 -14.31 8.34
N ILE A 424 -3.35 -15.27 9.06
CA ILE A 424 -1.96 -15.69 8.90
C ILE A 424 -1.94 -17.12 8.37
N LEU A 425 -1.30 -17.30 7.21
CA LEU A 425 -1.00 -18.62 6.67
C LEU A 425 0.47 -18.98 6.92
N SER A 426 0.71 -20.21 7.38
CA SER A 426 2.06 -20.68 7.67
C SER A 426 2.13 -22.21 7.70
N PRO A 427 3.31 -22.81 7.53
CA PRO A 427 3.54 -24.20 7.92
C PRO A 427 3.21 -24.42 9.40
N SER A 428 2.66 -25.60 9.71
CA SER A 428 2.19 -25.96 11.05
C SER A 428 3.30 -25.94 12.12
N GLU A 429 4.57 -26.10 11.73
CA GLU A 429 5.72 -26.03 12.64
C GLU A 429 5.89 -24.67 13.32
N PHE A 430 5.37 -23.57 12.73
CA PHE A 430 5.49 -22.20 13.24
C PHE A 430 4.30 -21.73 14.08
N ILE A 431 3.27 -22.56 14.32
CA ILE A 431 2.07 -22.18 15.07
C ILE A 431 2.42 -21.53 16.41
N GLY A 432 3.26 -22.19 17.22
CA GLY A 432 3.63 -21.68 18.54
C GLY A 432 4.30 -20.30 18.48
N THR A 433 5.21 -20.11 17.52
CA THR A 433 5.93 -18.84 17.32
C THR A 433 5.00 -17.72 16.87
N ILE A 434 4.04 -18.03 15.99
CA ILE A 434 3.02 -17.06 15.53
C ILE A 434 2.09 -16.67 16.67
N MET A 435 1.63 -17.65 17.46
CA MET A 435 0.78 -17.41 18.62
C MET A 435 1.48 -16.50 19.65
N GLU A 436 2.75 -16.75 19.95
CA GLU A 436 3.56 -15.90 20.83
C GLU A 436 3.67 -14.46 20.28
N LEU A 437 3.96 -14.30 18.98
CA LEU A 437 4.03 -13.00 18.33
C LEU A 437 2.70 -12.26 18.47
N CYS A 438 1.58 -12.87 18.09
CA CYS A 438 0.25 -12.26 18.15
C CYS A 438 -0.17 -11.90 19.58
N GLN A 439 0.09 -12.78 20.56
CA GLN A 439 -0.21 -12.50 21.97
C GLN A 439 0.61 -11.32 22.50
N SER A 440 1.90 -11.21 22.13
CA SER A 440 2.74 -10.06 22.51
C SER A 440 2.23 -8.74 21.92
N ARG A 441 1.39 -8.80 20.88
CA ARG A 441 0.76 -7.68 20.17
C ARG A 441 -0.72 -7.50 20.57
N ARG A 442 -1.12 -7.96 21.74
CA ARG A 442 -2.50 -7.85 22.25
C ARG A 442 -3.54 -8.58 21.39
N GLY A 443 -3.09 -9.58 20.63
CA GLY A 443 -3.96 -10.34 19.74
C GLY A 443 -4.87 -11.30 20.48
N VAL A 444 -6.12 -11.39 20.02
CA VAL A 444 -7.11 -12.36 20.48
C VAL A 444 -7.32 -13.40 19.40
N LEU A 445 -7.08 -14.68 19.72
CA LEU A 445 -7.25 -15.78 18.77
C LEU A 445 -8.73 -15.92 18.37
N GLY A 446 -9.01 -15.80 17.09
CA GLY A 446 -10.36 -15.97 16.51
C GLY A 446 -10.64 -17.38 16.02
N GLY A 447 -9.60 -18.13 15.63
CA GLY A 447 -9.73 -19.50 15.15
C GLY A 447 -8.47 -20.00 14.46
N MET A 448 -8.46 -21.28 14.18
CA MET A 448 -7.35 -21.95 13.48
C MET A 448 -7.91 -23.12 12.68
N ASP A 449 -7.63 -23.13 11.39
CA ASP A 449 -8.08 -24.16 10.46
C ASP A 449 -6.89 -24.73 9.68
N TYR A 450 -6.85 -26.06 9.52
CA TYR A 450 -5.84 -26.73 8.73
C TYR A 450 -6.30 -26.83 7.27
N LEU A 451 -5.57 -26.20 6.37
CA LEU A 451 -5.82 -26.29 4.92
C LEU A 451 -5.29 -27.61 4.36
N SER A 452 -4.15 -28.06 4.90
CA SER A 452 -3.53 -29.37 4.63
C SER A 452 -2.83 -29.88 5.90
N GLU A 453 -2.22 -31.08 5.84
CA GLU A 453 -1.46 -31.64 6.98
C GLU A 453 -0.31 -30.71 7.42
N ASP A 454 0.28 -29.97 6.49
CA ASP A 454 1.45 -29.14 6.70
C ASP A 454 1.13 -27.66 6.84
N ARG A 455 -0.09 -27.20 6.51
CA ARG A 455 -0.43 -25.77 6.45
C ARG A 455 -1.65 -25.41 7.29
N VAL A 456 -1.52 -24.30 7.98
CA VAL A 456 -2.53 -23.78 8.89
C VAL A 456 -2.87 -22.32 8.57
N GLU A 457 -4.16 -22.02 8.63
CA GLU A 457 -4.70 -20.66 8.66
C GLU A 457 -4.99 -20.31 10.12
N ILE A 458 -4.40 -19.23 10.60
CA ILE A 458 -4.57 -18.74 11.96
C ILE A 458 -5.21 -17.35 11.89
N ARG A 459 -6.36 -17.16 12.54
CA ARG A 459 -7.07 -15.89 12.57
C ARG A 459 -6.95 -15.23 13.93
N TYR A 460 -6.53 -13.99 13.94
CA TYR A 460 -6.42 -13.14 15.12
C TYR A 460 -7.19 -11.83 14.96
N THR A 461 -7.77 -11.34 16.03
CA THR A 461 -8.18 -9.95 16.14
C THR A 461 -7.03 -9.18 16.79
N LEU A 462 -6.53 -8.14 16.11
CA LEU A 462 -5.37 -7.35 16.53
C LEU A 462 -5.69 -5.86 16.42
N PRO A 463 -5.18 -5.02 17.34
CA PRO A 463 -5.17 -3.58 17.12
C PRO A 463 -4.29 -3.22 15.92
N LEU A 464 -4.79 -2.37 15.03
CA LEU A 464 -4.05 -1.98 13.81
C LEU A 464 -2.69 -1.35 14.17
N ALA A 465 -2.64 -0.54 15.24
CA ALA A 465 -1.40 0.07 15.72
C ALA A 465 -0.29 -0.94 16.02
N GLU A 466 -0.63 -2.17 16.39
CA GLU A 466 0.36 -3.22 16.71
C GLU A 466 0.90 -3.92 15.45
N ILE A 467 0.20 -3.78 14.32
CA ILE A 467 0.62 -4.35 13.02
C ILE A 467 1.50 -3.36 12.28
N VAL A 468 1.16 -2.08 12.36
CA VAL A 468 1.74 -1.00 11.53
C VAL A 468 3.25 -0.81 11.73
N PHE A 469 3.87 -1.25 12.82
CA PHE A 469 5.30 -1.00 13.03
C PHE A 469 6.20 -2.06 12.39
N ASP A 470 6.27 -3.24 12.94
CA ASP A 470 7.26 -4.25 12.58
C ASP A 470 6.69 -5.68 12.55
N PHE A 471 5.36 -5.80 12.63
CA PHE A 471 4.72 -7.11 12.75
C PHE A 471 5.01 -8.02 11.55
N PHE A 472 4.95 -7.46 10.33
CA PHE A 472 5.21 -8.22 9.11
C PHE A 472 6.65 -8.74 9.06
N ASP A 473 7.63 -7.89 9.40
CA ASP A 473 9.05 -8.25 9.43
C ASP A 473 9.33 -9.32 10.50
N GLN A 474 8.73 -9.15 11.68
CA GLN A 474 8.81 -10.13 12.76
C GLN A 474 8.16 -11.46 12.37
N LEU A 475 7.02 -11.43 11.70
CA LEU A 475 6.36 -12.64 11.20
C LEU A 475 7.26 -13.37 10.20
N LYS A 476 7.75 -12.67 9.18
CA LYS A 476 8.65 -13.24 8.15
C LYS A 476 9.94 -13.80 8.78
N SER A 477 10.58 -13.02 9.63
CA SER A 477 11.83 -13.45 10.31
C SER A 477 11.63 -14.71 11.16
N ARG A 478 10.57 -14.73 11.97
CA ARG A 478 10.28 -15.85 12.90
C ARG A 478 9.78 -17.10 12.20
N THR A 479 9.23 -16.98 11.00
CA THR A 479 8.74 -18.10 10.19
C THR A 479 9.67 -18.43 9.03
N LYS A 480 10.91 -17.97 9.04
CA LYS A 480 11.90 -18.20 7.96
C LYS A 480 11.40 -17.80 6.56
N GLY A 481 10.54 -16.78 6.50
CA GLY A 481 9.94 -16.29 5.27
C GLY A 481 8.63 -16.99 4.85
N TYR A 482 8.21 -18.06 5.52
CA TYR A 482 7.02 -18.82 5.13
C TYR A 482 5.69 -18.25 5.63
N GLY A 483 5.68 -17.42 6.65
CA GLY A 483 4.44 -16.82 7.16
C GLY A 483 3.96 -15.71 6.23
N SER A 484 2.70 -15.76 5.80
CA SER A 484 2.03 -14.69 5.08
C SER A 484 0.91 -14.09 5.93
N LEU A 485 0.67 -12.80 5.75
CA LEU A 485 -0.32 -12.01 6.49
C LEU A 485 -1.25 -11.31 5.51
N ASP A 486 -2.52 -11.38 5.81
CA ASP A 486 -3.55 -10.50 5.30
C ASP A 486 -4.36 -9.94 6.46
N TYR A 487 -4.94 -8.75 6.33
CA TYR A 487 -5.78 -8.17 7.37
C TYR A 487 -6.90 -7.30 6.82
N GLU A 488 -8.04 -7.34 7.48
CA GLU A 488 -9.22 -6.55 7.15
C GLU A 488 -9.69 -5.74 8.37
N PRO A 489 -10.05 -4.45 8.22
CA PRO A 489 -10.64 -3.67 9.30
C PRO A 489 -12.01 -4.22 9.71
N ILE A 490 -12.21 -4.45 11.01
CA ILE A 490 -13.48 -4.97 11.54
C ILE A 490 -14.16 -4.01 12.51
N GLY A 491 -13.61 -2.84 12.74
CA GLY A 491 -14.18 -1.82 13.61
C GLY A 491 -13.18 -1.24 14.59
N GLU A 492 -13.65 -0.82 15.74
CA GLU A 492 -12.87 -0.19 16.80
C GLU A 492 -13.13 -0.90 18.13
N SER A 493 -12.14 -0.90 19.02
CA SER A 493 -12.29 -1.37 20.40
C SER A 493 -11.75 -0.37 21.41
N GLU A 494 -12.32 -0.36 22.61
CA GLU A 494 -11.78 0.39 23.73
C GLU A 494 -10.42 -0.19 24.15
N GLY A 495 -9.41 0.68 24.33
CA GLY A 495 -8.07 0.32 24.77
C GLY A 495 -7.54 1.27 25.87
N ASP A 496 -6.75 0.74 26.80
CA ASP A 496 -6.07 1.57 27.81
C ASP A 496 -4.81 2.21 27.18
N LEU A 497 -5.04 3.27 26.41
CA LEU A 497 -4.03 3.96 25.64
C LEU A 497 -3.61 5.26 26.31
N VAL A 498 -2.32 5.55 26.26
CA VAL A 498 -1.73 6.75 26.83
C VAL A 498 -0.78 7.40 25.86
N LYS A 499 -0.71 8.72 25.89
CA LYS A 499 0.30 9.48 25.16
C LYS A 499 1.62 9.43 25.94
N VAL A 500 2.69 9.04 25.27
CA VAL A 500 4.07 9.15 25.76
C VAL A 500 4.77 10.28 25.03
N ASP A 501 5.18 11.30 25.77
CA ASP A 501 5.96 12.42 25.27
C ASP A 501 7.45 12.20 25.52
N ILE A 502 8.29 12.55 24.55
CA ILE A 502 9.75 12.58 24.71
C ILE A 502 10.19 14.02 24.89
N LEU A 503 10.92 14.27 25.98
CA LEU A 503 11.40 15.60 26.33
C LEU A 503 12.92 15.65 26.22
N LEU A 504 13.43 16.69 25.57
CA LEU A 504 14.84 17.06 25.54
C LEU A 504 15.04 18.34 26.33
N GLN A 505 15.83 18.29 27.39
CA GLN A 505 16.00 19.41 28.34
C GLN A 505 14.72 19.91 29.05
N GLY A 506 13.66 19.14 29.03
CA GLY A 506 12.35 19.52 29.56
C GLY A 506 11.35 20.00 28.49
N ASP A 507 11.80 20.27 27.28
CA ASP A 507 10.95 20.66 26.16
C ASP A 507 10.48 19.41 25.42
N THR A 508 9.18 19.32 25.15
CA THR A 508 8.58 18.20 24.39
C THR A 508 8.98 18.28 22.92
N VAL A 509 9.43 17.16 22.37
CA VAL A 509 9.67 17.00 20.94
C VAL A 509 8.48 16.23 20.35
N ASP A 510 7.57 16.94 19.74
CA ASP A 510 6.30 16.44 19.21
C ASP A 510 6.48 15.29 18.19
N ALA A 511 7.51 15.36 17.36
CA ALA A 511 7.83 14.32 16.38
C ALA A 511 8.12 12.93 16.98
N PHE A 512 8.48 12.85 18.25
CA PHE A 512 8.75 11.62 18.98
C PHE A 512 7.61 11.20 19.93
N SER A 513 6.56 11.99 20.03
CA SER A 513 5.37 11.63 20.81
C SER A 513 4.61 10.48 20.15
N SER A 514 4.12 9.55 20.95
CA SER A 514 3.38 8.37 20.46
C SER A 514 2.23 8.02 21.40
N ILE A 515 1.15 7.46 20.85
CA ILE A 515 0.05 6.89 21.61
C ILE A 515 0.28 5.38 21.66
N VAL A 516 0.43 4.84 22.86
CA VAL A 516 0.75 3.43 23.09
C VAL A 516 -0.12 2.85 24.20
N HIS A 517 -0.27 1.53 24.24
CA HIS A 517 -0.93 0.88 25.37
C HIS A 517 -0.16 1.12 26.66
N ARG A 518 -0.87 1.34 27.78
CA ARG A 518 -0.29 1.68 29.08
C ARG A 518 0.82 0.72 29.51
N ASP A 519 0.62 -0.58 29.33
CA ASP A 519 1.62 -1.59 29.69
C ASP A 519 2.90 -1.50 28.87
N LYS A 520 2.81 -0.96 27.64
CA LYS A 520 3.96 -0.77 26.74
C LYS A 520 4.62 0.60 26.87
N ALA A 521 4.02 1.52 27.61
CA ALA A 521 4.51 2.89 27.73
C ALA A 521 5.91 2.97 28.33
N TYR A 522 6.19 2.19 29.39
CA TYR A 522 7.51 2.16 30.02
C TYR A 522 8.59 1.55 29.11
N PRO A 523 8.42 0.33 28.55
CA PRO A 523 9.36 -0.23 27.57
C PRO A 523 9.62 0.70 26.38
N TYR A 524 8.57 1.31 25.82
CA TYR A 524 8.69 2.29 24.74
C TYR A 524 9.55 3.50 25.16
N GLY A 525 9.27 4.08 26.34
CA GLY A 525 10.03 5.20 26.87
C GLY A 525 11.51 4.89 27.09
N VAL A 526 11.83 3.71 27.60
CA VAL A 526 13.23 3.25 27.80
C VAL A 526 13.93 3.07 26.45
N MET A 527 13.28 2.42 25.49
CA MET A 527 13.82 2.20 24.15
C MET A 527 14.13 3.54 23.46
N MET A 528 13.17 4.47 23.42
CA MET A 528 13.34 5.76 22.74
C MET A 528 14.39 6.63 23.40
N THR A 529 14.40 6.74 24.75
CA THR A 529 15.42 7.53 25.45
C THR A 529 16.82 6.94 25.28
N GLY A 530 16.94 5.60 25.25
CA GLY A 530 18.19 4.89 24.98
C GLY A 530 18.71 5.14 23.57
N LYS A 531 17.84 4.99 22.56
CA LYS A 531 18.15 5.23 21.13
C LYS A 531 18.60 6.67 20.89
N LEU A 532 17.86 7.65 21.41
CA LEU A 532 18.21 9.06 21.29
C LEU A 532 19.52 9.41 22.01
N ARG A 533 19.85 8.77 23.12
CA ARG A 533 21.14 8.96 23.80
C ARG A 533 22.32 8.53 22.92
N GLU A 534 22.16 7.50 22.11
CA GLU A 534 23.20 7.01 21.21
C GLU A 534 23.34 7.89 19.96
N LEU A 535 22.22 8.37 19.43
CA LEU A 535 22.17 9.13 18.18
C LEU A 535 22.52 10.62 18.34
N ILE A 536 22.13 11.24 19.48
CA ILE A 536 22.39 12.66 19.70
C ILE A 536 23.85 12.84 20.15
N PRO A 537 24.67 13.64 19.45
CA PRO A 537 26.05 13.86 19.82
C PRO A 537 26.17 14.62 21.14
N ARG A 538 27.28 14.39 21.88
CA ARG A 538 27.57 15.12 23.10
C ARG A 538 27.73 16.60 22.81
N GLN A 539 27.09 17.43 23.64
CA GLN A 539 27.14 18.89 23.58
C GLN A 539 27.98 19.49 24.71
N GLN A 540 28.14 20.81 24.71
CA GLN A 540 28.90 21.52 25.74
C GLN A 540 28.26 21.44 27.15
N PHE A 541 26.97 21.06 27.19
CA PHE A 541 26.18 20.91 28.40
C PHE A 541 25.55 19.51 28.46
N GLU A 542 25.04 19.13 29.61
CA GLU A 542 24.34 17.88 29.81
C GLU A 542 22.92 17.97 29.25
N VAL A 543 22.53 17.00 28.43
CA VAL A 543 21.20 16.90 27.82
C VAL A 543 20.44 15.76 28.49
N PRO A 544 19.48 16.04 29.39
CA PRO A 544 18.55 15.03 29.87
C PRO A 544 17.53 14.72 28.79
N ILE A 545 17.34 13.42 28.54
CA ILE A 545 16.29 12.86 27.67
C ILE A 545 15.30 12.17 28.59
N GLN A 546 14.03 12.50 28.49
CA GLN A 546 13.00 11.96 29.38
C GLN A 546 11.80 11.47 28.55
N ALA A 547 11.20 10.38 28.96
CA ALA A 547 9.88 9.96 28.50
C ALA A 547 8.86 10.20 29.60
N ALA A 548 7.71 10.76 29.26
CA ALA A 548 6.69 11.13 30.25
C ALA A 548 5.28 10.78 29.75
N ILE A 549 4.39 10.46 30.70
CA ILE A 549 2.94 10.36 30.51
C ILE A 549 2.33 11.55 31.27
N GLY A 550 1.87 12.56 30.53
CA GLY A 550 1.49 13.84 31.12
C GLY A 550 2.63 14.45 31.95
N ALA A 551 2.41 14.70 33.22
CA ALA A 551 3.45 15.24 34.10
C ALA A 551 4.40 14.18 34.72
N LYS A 552 4.10 12.89 34.57
CA LYS A 552 4.86 11.80 35.18
C LYS A 552 5.97 11.31 34.26
N ILE A 553 7.23 11.51 34.68
CA ILE A 553 8.40 10.95 34.00
C ILE A 553 8.46 9.44 34.28
N ILE A 554 8.49 8.62 33.21
CA ILE A 554 8.52 7.16 33.24
C ILE A 554 9.92 6.59 32.92
N ALA A 555 10.71 7.27 32.08
CA ALA A 555 12.07 6.87 31.76
C ALA A 555 12.96 8.10 31.61
N ARG A 556 14.26 7.95 31.88
CA ARG A 556 15.23 9.04 31.77
C ARG A 556 16.62 8.51 31.42
N GLU A 557 17.23 9.19 30.46
CA GLU A 557 18.64 9.05 30.08
C GLU A 557 19.33 10.42 30.05
N ASN A 558 20.66 10.44 30.14
CA ASN A 558 21.41 11.67 30.09
C ASN A 558 22.59 11.57 29.13
N ILE A 559 22.72 12.53 28.24
CA ILE A 559 23.92 12.73 27.40
C ILE A 559 24.90 13.61 28.20
N ARG A 560 26.05 13.06 28.54
CA ARG A 560 27.07 13.78 29.30
C ARG A 560 27.69 14.91 28.48
N ALA A 561 27.91 16.08 29.09
CA ALA A 561 28.59 17.19 28.46
C ALA A 561 30.02 16.83 28.00
N ILE A 562 30.48 17.43 26.91
CA ILE A 562 31.89 17.39 26.51
C ILE A 562 32.72 18.01 27.64
N ARG A 563 33.69 17.29 28.14
CA ARG A 563 34.63 17.80 29.16
C ARG A 563 35.89 18.29 28.45
N LYS A 564 36.13 19.60 28.54
CA LYS A 564 37.42 20.17 28.21
C LYS A 564 38.33 19.95 29.42
N ASP A 565 39.51 19.37 29.25
CA ASP A 565 40.47 19.24 30.34
C ASP A 565 41.05 20.61 30.68
N VAL A 566 40.40 21.29 31.65
CA VAL A 566 40.81 22.62 32.12
C VAL A 566 42.01 22.53 33.05
N LEU A 567 42.38 21.31 33.46
CA LEU A 567 43.51 21.06 34.36
C LEU A 567 44.81 20.71 33.60
N ALA A 568 44.77 20.42 32.30
CA ALA A 568 45.93 20.03 31.47
C ALA A 568 47.07 21.06 31.54
N LYS A 569 46.77 22.33 31.78
CA LYS A 569 47.78 23.40 31.86
C LYS A 569 48.11 23.75 33.32
N CYS A 570 47.61 23.03 34.34
CA CYS A 570 47.95 23.26 35.72
C CYS A 570 49.13 22.38 36.14
N TYR A 571 50.34 22.89 35.93
CA TYR A 571 51.58 22.33 36.51
C TYR A 571 51.67 22.72 37.96
N GLY A 572 51.81 21.72 38.88
CA GLY A 572 52.00 21.91 40.33
C GLY A 572 50.78 21.59 41.18
N GLY A 573 51.01 21.39 42.49
CA GLY A 573 50.06 20.85 43.46
C GLY A 573 49.02 21.81 44.02
N ASP A 574 48.73 22.96 43.37
CA ASP A 574 47.74 23.93 43.89
C ASP A 574 46.30 23.37 43.72
N ILE A 575 45.83 22.71 44.77
CA ILE A 575 44.51 22.10 44.89
C ILE A 575 43.42 23.18 44.82
N THR A 576 43.65 24.35 45.36
CA THR A 576 42.69 25.45 45.42
C THR A 576 42.40 26.02 44.03
N ARG A 577 43.44 26.20 43.21
CA ARG A 577 43.32 26.65 41.82
C ARG A 577 42.62 25.62 40.95
N LYS A 578 42.94 24.33 41.12
CA LYS A 578 42.26 23.23 40.42
C LYS A 578 40.76 23.20 40.72
N ARG A 579 40.40 23.37 42.02
CA ARG A 579 39.01 23.41 42.48
C ARG A 579 38.25 24.61 41.90
N LYS A 580 38.82 25.81 41.92
CA LYS A 580 38.23 27.02 41.33
C LYS A 580 38.00 26.89 39.81
N LEU A 581 38.92 26.28 39.08
CA LEU A 581 38.76 26.05 37.63
C LEU A 581 37.62 25.06 37.32
N LEU A 582 37.50 24.00 38.10
CA LEU A 582 36.40 23.02 37.98
C LEU A 582 35.05 23.65 38.37
N GLU A 583 34.99 24.51 39.39
CA GLU A 583 33.78 25.24 39.78
C GLU A 583 33.36 26.22 38.68
N LYS A 584 34.29 27.02 38.12
CA LYS A 584 34.01 27.90 36.98
C LYS A 584 33.52 27.13 35.76
N GLN A 585 34.08 25.96 35.46
CA GLN A 585 33.63 25.11 34.36
C GLN A 585 32.20 24.61 34.62
N LYS A 586 31.90 24.20 35.87
CA LYS A 586 30.55 23.74 36.27
C LYS A 586 29.51 24.86 36.17
N GLU A 587 29.85 26.09 36.64
CA GLU A 587 28.98 27.27 36.47
C GLU A 587 28.76 27.65 35.01
N GLY A 588 29.83 27.69 34.21
CA GLY A 588 29.73 27.96 32.77
C GLY A 588 28.81 26.98 32.06
N LYS A 589 28.93 25.68 32.35
CA LYS A 589 28.03 24.64 31.81
C LYS A 589 26.59 24.81 32.29
N LYS A 590 26.37 25.22 33.53
CA LYS A 590 25.03 25.50 34.08
C LYS A 590 24.37 26.67 33.35
N ARG A 591 25.13 27.75 33.04
CA ARG A 591 24.63 28.88 32.22
C ARG A 591 24.36 28.49 30.79
N MET A 592 25.24 27.71 30.15
CA MET A 592 25.02 27.20 28.78
C MET A 592 23.77 26.31 28.68
N LYS A 593 23.50 25.49 29.71
CA LYS A 593 22.28 24.68 29.78
C LYS A 593 21.00 25.51 29.85
N MET A 594 21.03 26.72 30.41
CA MET A 594 19.87 27.62 30.52
C MET A 594 19.58 28.39 29.21
N VAL A 595 20.54 28.49 28.30
CA VAL A 595 20.47 29.31 27.07
C VAL A 595 20.59 28.47 25.81
N GLY A 596 21.21 27.28 25.88
CA GLY A 596 21.45 26.44 24.72
C GLY A 596 20.24 25.62 24.35
N ARG A 597 19.80 25.72 23.07
CA ARG A 597 18.88 24.76 22.49
C ARG A 597 19.63 23.48 22.13
N VAL A 598 18.99 22.33 22.29
CA VAL A 598 19.55 21.04 21.86
C VAL A 598 19.39 20.93 20.35
N GLU A 599 20.51 20.93 19.64
CA GLU A 599 20.51 20.57 18.23
C GLU A 599 20.43 19.05 18.11
N VAL A 600 19.34 18.56 17.56
CA VAL A 600 19.17 17.16 17.18
C VAL A 600 19.53 17.05 15.71
N PRO A 601 20.58 16.30 15.34
CA PRO A 601 20.92 16.08 13.93
C PRO A 601 19.77 15.40 13.17
N GLN A 602 19.62 15.71 11.89
CA GLN A 602 18.58 15.11 11.06
C GLN A 602 18.71 13.59 10.99
N GLU A 603 19.94 13.08 10.93
CA GLU A 603 20.21 11.64 10.97
C GLU A 603 19.69 10.99 12.25
N ALA A 604 19.71 11.72 13.38
CA ALA A 604 19.15 11.24 14.63
C ALA A 604 17.61 11.17 14.61
N PHE A 605 16.93 12.12 13.92
CA PHE A 605 15.48 12.02 13.68
C PHE A 605 15.15 10.82 12.80
N ILE A 606 15.81 10.68 11.66
CA ILE A 606 15.59 9.57 10.73
C ILE A 606 15.85 8.24 11.43
N ALA A 607 16.98 8.09 12.12
CA ALA A 607 17.36 6.85 12.79
C ALA A 607 16.49 6.55 14.03
N ALA A 608 16.02 7.56 14.76
CA ALA A 608 15.12 7.36 15.90
C ALA A 608 13.72 6.94 15.46
N LEU A 609 13.25 7.48 14.34
CA LEU A 609 11.93 7.19 13.76
C LEU A 609 11.95 5.96 12.87
N SER A 610 13.13 5.54 12.36
CA SER A 610 13.24 4.27 11.63
C SER A 610 12.98 3.09 12.58
N THR A 611 12.11 2.20 12.14
CA THR A 611 11.69 1.00 12.88
C THR A 611 12.70 -0.14 12.79
N ASN A 612 13.85 0.04 12.12
CA ASN A 612 14.84 -1.00 11.99
C ASN A 612 15.35 -1.44 13.37
N SER A 613 14.87 -2.58 13.78
CA SER A 613 15.30 -3.34 14.96
C SER A 613 16.67 -4.00 14.72
N ASP A 614 17.66 -3.23 14.27
CA ASP A 614 19.05 -3.68 14.30
C ASP A 614 19.60 -3.55 15.74
N GLY A 615 18.89 -4.22 16.64
CA GLY A 615 19.26 -4.39 18.05
C GLY A 615 19.94 -5.71 18.35
N GLU A 616 20.72 -6.25 17.42
CA GLU A 616 21.67 -7.33 17.72
C GLU A 616 22.99 -7.10 16.98
N GLY A 617 24.02 -6.77 17.73
CA GLY A 617 25.36 -6.94 17.22
C GLY A 617 26.32 -5.77 17.29
N GLY A 618 26.47 -5.19 18.43
CA GLY A 618 27.55 -4.21 18.70
C GLY A 618 28.32 -4.48 20.01
N LYS A 619 28.51 -5.73 20.40
CA LYS A 619 29.63 -6.09 21.29
C LYS A 619 30.88 -6.21 20.44
N GLY A 620 31.39 -5.09 19.97
CA GLY A 620 32.70 -4.89 19.37
C GLY A 620 33.63 -4.28 20.41
N LYS A 621 34.49 -5.10 20.92
CA LYS A 621 35.61 -4.81 21.81
C LYS A 621 36.41 -3.57 21.42
N LYS A 622 36.69 -2.78 22.40
CA LYS A 622 37.81 -2.01 22.91
C LYS A 622 37.50 -0.54 23.11
#